data_25a34b10791245f23b8f368e8513b132
#
_entry.id   25a34b10791245f23b8f368e8513b132
#
_cell.length_a   1.000
_cell.length_b   1.000
_cell.length_c   1.000
_cell.angle_alpha   90.00
_cell.angle_beta   90.00
_cell.angle_gamma   90.00
#
_symmetry.space_group_name_H-M   'P 1'
#
loop_
_entity.id
_entity.type
_entity.pdbx_description
1 polymer ?
#
loop_
_entity_poly.entity_id
_entity_poly.type
_entity_poly.pdbx_seq_one_letter_code
_entity_poly.pdbx_strand_id
1 'polypeptide(L)'
;KYQAAPVRILQPIRILNLYDMPVSAGTGQFLDNDSYEEVEVGPEVPETADFGVRISEDSMMPRYLDKQIVWIQKTDELNDGEIGIFYYNGNAYCKKLLCNKKGTYLISLNDKYEPIEIAEGSTFKTFGRVVS
;
A
#
# COMPACT_ATOMS: atom_id res chain seq x y z
N LYS A 1 -24.92 45.86 1.23
CA LYS A 1 -24.49 45.32 2.51
C LYS A 1 -23.39 44.30 2.35
N TYR A 2 -22.37 44.44 3.11
CA TYR A 2 -21.28 43.50 3.07
C TYR A 2 -21.71 42.16 3.64
N GLN A 3 -21.43 41.13 2.87
CA GLN A 3 -21.63 39.76 3.29
C GLN A 3 -20.25 39.09 3.39
N ALA A 4 -19.84 38.82 4.60
CA ALA A 4 -18.56 38.12 4.77
C ALA A 4 -18.58 36.81 4.04
N ALA A 5 -17.48 36.48 3.40
CA ALA A 5 -17.31 35.13 2.85
C ALA A 5 -17.46 34.14 4.00
N PRO A 6 -18.10 32.98 3.77
CA PRO A 6 -18.19 31.97 4.81
C PRO A 6 -16.79 31.63 5.31
N VAL A 7 -16.66 31.55 6.61
CA VAL A 7 -15.41 31.02 7.16
C VAL A 7 -15.29 29.60 6.68
N ARG A 8 -14.27 29.35 5.90
CA ARG A 8 -13.98 28.01 5.47
C ARG A 8 -13.08 27.37 6.50
N ILE A 9 -13.55 26.30 7.04
CA ILE A 9 -12.65 25.43 7.77
C ILE A 9 -11.94 24.63 6.68
N LEU A 10 -10.77 25.14 6.31
CA LEU A 10 -9.96 24.42 5.36
C LEU A 10 -9.45 23.17 6.06
N GLN A 11 -9.69 22.03 5.43
CA GLN A 11 -9.04 20.81 5.88
C GLN A 11 -7.54 21.06 5.81
N PRO A 12 -6.79 20.75 6.87
CA PRO A 12 -5.34 20.88 6.79
C PRO A 12 -4.82 20.05 5.65
N ILE A 13 -3.99 20.63 4.81
CA ILE A 13 -3.29 19.87 3.79
C ILE A 13 -2.23 19.06 4.50
N ARG A 14 -2.24 17.77 4.28
CA ARG A 14 -1.22 16.87 4.79
C ARG A 14 -0.17 16.64 3.73
N ILE A 15 1.05 16.41 4.16
CA ILE A 15 2.13 16.01 3.27
C ILE A 15 2.46 14.58 3.61
N LEU A 16 2.34 13.72 2.62
CA LEU A 16 2.66 12.29 2.77
C LEU A 16 3.76 11.91 1.79
N ASN A 17 4.54 10.92 2.16
CA ASN A 17 5.53 10.35 1.26
C ASN A 17 4.86 9.42 0.27
N LEU A 18 5.25 9.51 -0.99
CA LEU A 18 4.80 8.64 -2.05
C LEU A 18 6.00 7.86 -2.58
N TYR A 19 5.92 6.55 -2.49
CA TYR A 19 6.98 5.65 -2.93
C TYR A 19 6.55 4.98 -4.23
N ASP A 20 7.51 4.70 -5.10
CA ASP A 20 7.28 3.84 -6.24
C ASP A 20 7.51 2.39 -5.81
N MET A 21 6.61 1.50 -6.21
CA MET A 21 6.77 0.08 -5.93
C MET A 21 8.01 -0.41 -6.68
N PRO A 22 9.03 -0.88 -5.99
CA PRO A 22 10.20 -1.43 -6.65
C PRO A 22 9.88 -2.79 -7.26
N VAL A 23 10.54 -3.12 -8.35
CA VAL A 23 10.47 -4.45 -8.93
C VAL A 23 11.04 -5.47 -7.95
N SER A 24 12.10 -5.08 -7.25
CA SER A 24 12.70 -5.91 -6.22
C SER A 24 13.16 -5.02 -5.08
N ALA A 25 12.79 -5.38 -3.85
CA ALA A 25 13.20 -4.65 -2.68
C ALA A 25 14.59 -5.05 -2.17
N GLY A 26 15.11 -6.19 -2.59
CA GLY A 26 16.46 -6.65 -2.27
C GLY A 26 16.73 -6.89 -0.78
N THR A 27 16.54 -5.88 0.03
CA THR A 27 16.85 -5.92 1.47
C THR A 27 15.62 -5.93 2.36
N GLY A 28 14.43 -5.75 1.81
CA GLY A 28 13.21 -5.60 2.58
C GLY A 28 13.06 -4.24 3.22
N GLN A 29 13.77 -3.25 2.71
CA GLN A 29 13.82 -1.91 3.29
C GLN A 29 13.41 -0.82 2.28
N PHE A 30 12.52 -1.14 1.35
CA PHE A 30 12.19 -0.16 0.32
C PHE A 30 11.54 1.11 0.90
N LEU A 31 10.89 1.03 2.05
CA LEU A 31 10.34 2.21 2.72
C LEU A 31 11.40 3.05 3.42
N ASP A 32 12.59 2.50 3.61
CA ASP A 32 13.69 3.20 4.25
C ASP A 32 14.63 3.84 3.25
N ASN A 33 14.41 3.64 1.95
CA ASN A 33 15.26 4.26 0.94
C ASN A 33 14.82 5.70 0.71
N ASP A 34 15.67 6.45 0.03
CA ASP A 34 15.44 7.87 -0.23
C ASP A 34 14.61 8.13 -1.48
N SER A 35 14.10 7.07 -2.13
CA SER A 35 13.37 7.19 -3.39
C SER A 35 11.89 7.41 -3.16
N TYR A 36 11.56 8.57 -2.61
CA TYR A 36 10.17 8.97 -2.46
C TYR A 36 10.02 10.44 -2.81
N GLU A 37 8.80 10.85 -3.10
CA GLU A 37 8.46 12.25 -3.23
C GLU A 37 7.45 12.63 -2.16
N GLU A 38 7.50 13.87 -1.72
CA GLU A 38 6.51 14.39 -0.80
C GLU A 38 5.35 14.96 -1.61
N VAL A 39 4.13 14.56 -1.28
CA VAL A 39 2.95 15.01 -2.00
C VAL A 39 1.95 15.62 -1.04
N GLU A 40 1.30 16.69 -1.47
CA GLU A 40 0.21 17.27 -0.72
C GLU A 40 -1.06 16.49 -1.00
N VAL A 41 -1.76 16.11 0.06
CA VAL A 41 -3.00 15.34 -0.06
C VAL A 41 -4.12 16.07 0.65
N GLY A 42 -5.30 16.00 0.06
CA GLY A 42 -6.50 16.60 0.60
C GLY A 42 -7.39 15.57 1.30
N PRO A 43 -8.65 15.97 1.58
CA PRO A 43 -9.58 15.11 2.30
C PRO A 43 -10.00 13.84 1.56
N GLU A 44 -9.72 13.74 0.26
CA GLU A 44 -9.98 12.53 -0.53
C GLU A 44 -9.09 11.37 -0.12
N VAL A 45 -7.98 11.65 0.55
CA VAL A 45 -7.08 10.61 1.05
C VAL A 45 -7.48 10.28 2.48
N PRO A 46 -7.68 8.98 2.82
CA PRO A 46 -8.10 8.61 4.17
C PRO A 46 -7.20 9.18 5.25
N GLU A 47 -7.79 9.60 6.35
CA GLU A 47 -7.04 10.15 7.48
C GLU A 47 -6.07 9.14 8.09
N THR A 48 -6.38 7.85 7.95
CA THR A 48 -5.53 6.77 8.45
C THR A 48 -4.33 6.49 7.57
N ALA A 49 -4.24 7.12 6.40
CA ALA A 49 -3.11 6.91 5.50
C ALA A 49 -1.86 7.57 6.07
N ASP A 50 -0.78 6.82 6.09
CA ASP A 50 0.53 7.28 6.53
C ASP A 50 1.47 7.58 5.36
N PHE A 51 1.28 6.88 4.25
CA PHE A 51 2.07 7.10 3.04
C PHE A 51 1.33 6.52 1.83
N GLY A 52 1.85 6.81 0.65
CA GLY A 52 1.31 6.27 -0.60
C GLY A 52 2.33 5.40 -1.31
N VAL A 53 1.83 4.50 -2.14
CA VAL A 53 2.65 3.66 -3.00
C VAL A 53 2.05 3.66 -4.40
N ARG A 54 2.89 3.93 -5.40
CA ARG A 54 2.50 3.77 -6.80
C ARG A 54 2.81 2.34 -7.20
N ILE A 55 1.77 1.56 -7.48
CA ILE A 55 1.97 0.17 -7.88
C ILE A 55 2.46 0.11 -9.33
N SER A 56 3.23 -0.93 -9.66
CA SER A 56 3.91 -1.00 -10.95
C SER A 56 3.61 -2.26 -11.74
N GLU A 57 2.49 -2.92 -11.45
CA GLU A 57 2.11 -4.11 -12.19
C GLU A 57 0.60 -4.29 -12.20
N ASP A 58 0.13 -5.27 -12.94
CA ASP A 58 -1.30 -5.48 -13.14
C ASP A 58 -1.89 -6.58 -12.26
N SER A 59 -1.16 -7.07 -11.28
CA SER A 59 -1.61 -8.21 -10.47
C SER A 59 -2.83 -7.93 -9.62
N MET A 60 -3.13 -6.68 -9.34
CA MET A 60 -4.29 -6.28 -8.55
C MET A 60 -5.43 -5.71 -9.39
N MET A 61 -5.32 -5.80 -10.72
CA MET A 61 -6.43 -5.43 -11.59
C MET A 61 -7.57 -6.45 -11.46
N PRO A 62 -8.82 -6.04 -11.59
CA PRO A 62 -9.24 -4.71 -12.03
C PRO A 62 -9.39 -3.68 -10.90
N ARG A 63 -9.21 -4.06 -9.65
CA ARG A 63 -9.45 -3.14 -8.54
C ARG A 63 -8.45 -2.00 -8.50
N TYR A 64 -7.18 -2.32 -8.68
CA TYR A 64 -6.10 -1.32 -8.73
C TYR A 64 -5.36 -1.48 -10.04
N LEU A 65 -5.21 -0.38 -10.76
CA LEU A 65 -4.57 -0.39 -12.06
C LEU A 65 -3.06 -0.20 -11.92
N ASP A 66 -2.34 -0.65 -12.93
CA ASP A 66 -0.91 -0.35 -13.03
C ASP A 66 -0.68 1.16 -12.95
N LYS A 67 0.29 1.60 -12.17
CA LYS A 67 0.64 2.99 -11.92
C LYS A 67 -0.31 3.74 -10.97
N GLN A 68 -1.35 3.10 -10.52
CA GLN A 68 -2.26 3.71 -9.56
C GLN A 68 -1.57 3.91 -8.21
N ILE A 69 -1.90 5.01 -7.54
CA ILE A 69 -1.45 5.26 -6.17
C ILE A 69 -2.45 4.63 -5.21
N VAL A 70 -1.94 3.82 -4.30
CA VAL A 70 -2.73 3.29 -3.18
C VAL A 70 -2.23 3.92 -1.90
N TRP A 71 -3.16 4.20 -0.97
CA TRP A 71 -2.83 4.83 0.31
C TRP A 71 -2.73 3.77 1.39
N ILE A 72 -1.73 3.91 2.23
CA ILE A 72 -1.30 2.84 3.14
C ILE A 72 -1.31 3.35 4.57
N GLN A 73 -1.91 2.59 5.46
CA GLN A 73 -1.75 2.76 6.89
C GLN A 73 -0.59 1.88 7.33
N LYS A 74 0.40 2.48 7.96
CA LYS A 74 1.56 1.73 8.43
C LYS A 74 1.14 0.76 9.54
N THR A 75 1.39 -0.51 9.33
CA THR A 75 1.15 -1.56 10.32
C THR A 75 1.97 -2.78 9.92
N ASP A 76 2.33 -3.58 10.90
CA ASP A 76 3.01 -4.85 10.66
C ASP A 76 2.05 -6.05 10.75
N GLU A 77 0.77 -5.79 10.97
CA GLU A 77 -0.23 -6.85 11.08
C GLU A 77 -1.44 -6.55 10.19
N LEU A 78 -1.79 -7.52 9.36
CA LEU A 78 -3.02 -7.50 8.58
C LEU A 78 -3.88 -8.71 8.96
N ASN A 79 -5.19 -8.53 8.83
CA ASN A 79 -6.14 -9.62 8.98
C ASN A 79 -6.30 -10.35 7.65
N ASP A 80 -6.75 -11.59 7.74
CA ASP A 80 -7.10 -12.38 6.57
C ASP A 80 -8.06 -11.60 5.66
N GLY A 81 -7.78 -11.58 4.38
CA GLY A 81 -8.60 -10.88 3.39
C GLY A 81 -8.24 -9.43 3.15
N GLU A 82 -7.40 -8.84 3.97
CA GLU A 82 -6.99 -7.45 3.77
C GLU A 82 -5.90 -7.34 2.71
N ILE A 83 -5.86 -6.20 2.06
CA ILE A 83 -4.85 -5.90 1.03
C ILE A 83 -3.76 -5.06 1.67
N GLY A 84 -2.52 -5.39 1.39
CA GLY A 84 -1.39 -4.69 1.96
C GLY A 84 -0.18 -4.69 1.06
N ILE A 85 0.87 -4.05 1.58
CA ILE A 85 2.18 -4.03 0.95
C ILE A 85 3.10 -4.94 1.76
N PHE A 86 3.71 -5.89 1.07
CA PHE A 86 4.52 -6.93 1.69
C PHE A 86 5.89 -7.02 1.03
N TYR A 87 6.84 -7.48 1.81
CA TYR A 87 8.15 -7.91 1.33
C TYR A 87 8.26 -9.42 1.51
N TYR A 88 8.66 -10.11 0.46
CA TYR A 88 8.89 -11.55 0.51
C TYR A 88 10.06 -11.92 -0.39
N ASN A 89 11.12 -12.45 0.23
CA ASN A 89 12.29 -12.98 -0.49
C ASN A 89 12.84 -12.05 -1.57
N GLY A 90 13.08 -10.79 -1.22
CA GLY A 90 13.70 -9.83 -2.11
C GLY A 90 12.75 -9.00 -2.96
N ASN A 91 11.46 -9.28 -2.90
CA ASN A 91 10.47 -8.56 -3.72
C ASN A 91 9.43 -7.86 -2.86
N ALA A 92 8.95 -6.72 -3.33
CA ALA A 92 7.83 -6.03 -2.71
C ALA A 92 6.56 -6.33 -3.52
N TYR A 93 5.46 -6.56 -2.81
CA TYR A 93 4.19 -6.95 -3.41
C TYR A 93 3.05 -6.14 -2.83
N CYS A 94 2.09 -5.78 -3.70
CA CYS A 94 0.77 -5.36 -3.27
C CYS A 94 -0.17 -6.53 -3.54
N LYS A 95 -0.67 -7.14 -2.49
CA LYS A 95 -1.47 -8.37 -2.59
C LYS A 95 -2.51 -8.42 -1.49
N LYS A 96 -3.46 -9.35 -1.64
CA LYS A 96 -4.41 -9.68 -0.60
C LYS A 96 -3.83 -10.80 0.25
N LEU A 97 -3.94 -10.66 1.56
CA LEU A 97 -3.46 -11.68 2.50
C LEU A 97 -4.50 -12.77 2.66
N LEU A 98 -4.06 -14.01 2.55
CA LEU A 98 -4.88 -15.18 2.86
C LEU A 98 -4.15 -15.97 3.94
N CYS A 99 -4.78 -16.09 5.11
CA CYS A 99 -4.29 -16.89 6.21
C CYS A 99 -5.31 -17.96 6.56
N ASN A 100 -4.90 -19.21 6.58
CA ASN A 100 -5.78 -20.30 6.98
C ASN A 100 -4.93 -21.41 7.63
N LYS A 101 -5.56 -22.54 7.95
CA LYS A 101 -4.87 -23.65 8.60
C LYS A 101 -3.76 -24.27 7.75
N LYS A 102 -3.81 -24.07 6.43
CA LYS A 102 -2.80 -24.61 5.52
C LYS A 102 -1.58 -23.71 5.42
N GLY A 103 -1.70 -22.45 5.78
CA GLY A 103 -0.59 -21.51 5.72
C GLY A 103 -1.00 -20.09 5.36
N THR A 104 0.01 -19.35 4.94
CA THR A 104 -0.13 -17.93 4.57
C THR A 104 0.20 -17.78 3.09
N TYR A 105 -0.65 -17.04 2.39
CA TYR A 105 -0.53 -16.84 0.95
C TYR A 105 -0.74 -15.38 0.61
N LEU A 106 -0.06 -14.91 -0.43
CA LEU A 106 -0.29 -13.60 -1.04
C LEU A 106 -1.06 -13.82 -2.34
N ILE A 107 -2.23 -13.21 -2.43
CA ILE A 107 -3.18 -13.46 -3.52
C ILE A 107 -3.28 -12.23 -4.40
N SER A 108 -3.09 -12.42 -5.70
CA SER A 108 -3.36 -11.41 -6.71
C SER A 108 -4.85 -11.40 -7.01
N LEU A 109 -5.42 -10.21 -7.24
CA LEU A 109 -6.83 -10.10 -7.66
C LEU A 109 -6.99 -10.45 -9.15
N ASN A 110 -5.91 -10.40 -9.90
CA ASN A 110 -5.89 -10.79 -11.32
C ASN A 110 -5.62 -12.28 -11.41
N ASP A 111 -6.57 -13.02 -11.96
CA ASP A 111 -6.57 -14.48 -11.99
C ASP A 111 -5.40 -15.10 -12.76
N LYS A 112 -4.74 -14.33 -13.60
CA LYS A 112 -3.60 -14.89 -14.35
C LYS A 112 -2.37 -15.13 -13.49
N TYR A 113 -2.37 -14.65 -12.26
CA TYR A 113 -1.25 -14.82 -11.33
C TYR A 113 -1.58 -15.88 -10.30
N GLU A 114 -0.64 -16.80 -10.10
CA GLU A 114 -0.78 -17.83 -9.07
C GLU A 114 -0.57 -17.27 -7.67
N PRO A 115 -1.21 -17.85 -6.65
CA PRO A 115 -0.92 -17.50 -5.27
C PRO A 115 0.55 -17.70 -4.92
N ILE A 116 1.06 -16.82 -4.07
CA ILE A 116 2.42 -16.95 -3.56
C ILE A 116 2.32 -17.52 -2.15
N GLU A 117 2.82 -18.74 -1.96
CA GLU A 117 2.86 -19.36 -0.65
C GLU A 117 4.04 -18.80 0.13
N ILE A 118 3.79 -18.40 1.38
CA ILE A 118 4.84 -17.91 2.27
C ILE A 118 5.41 -19.11 3.01
N ALA A 119 6.65 -19.45 2.70
CA ALA A 119 7.32 -20.58 3.34
C ALA A 119 7.73 -20.24 4.76
N GLU A 120 7.63 -21.20 5.66
CA GLU A 120 8.15 -21.04 7.03
C GLU A 120 9.64 -20.77 6.99
N GLY A 121 10.09 -19.88 7.87
CA GLY A 121 11.51 -19.54 7.96
C GLY A 121 11.99 -18.58 6.89
N SER A 122 11.14 -18.19 5.94
CA SER A 122 11.50 -17.21 4.93
C SER A 122 11.37 -15.79 5.47
N THR A 123 12.04 -14.86 4.78
CA THR A 123 11.93 -13.44 5.15
C THR A 123 10.64 -12.87 4.59
N PHE A 124 9.72 -12.55 5.48
CA PHE A 124 8.43 -12.00 5.13
C PHE A 124 8.11 -10.84 6.08
N LYS A 125 7.76 -9.69 5.51
CA LYS A 125 7.41 -8.50 6.29
C LYS A 125 6.16 -7.87 5.73
N THR A 126 5.37 -7.27 6.61
CA THR A 126 4.22 -6.45 6.24
C THR A 126 4.59 -5.00 6.48
N PHE A 127 4.42 -4.15 5.48
CA PHE A 127 4.70 -2.72 5.59
C PHE A 127 3.46 -1.91 5.90
N GLY A 128 2.29 -2.37 5.50
CA GLY A 128 1.08 -1.63 5.78
C GLY A 128 -0.15 -2.19 5.08
N ARG A 129 -1.27 -1.62 5.48
CA ARG A 129 -2.60 -1.96 4.98
C ARG A 129 -3.04 -0.94 3.95
N VAL A 130 -3.58 -1.39 2.83
CA VAL A 130 -4.21 -0.48 1.86
C VAL A 130 -5.53 0.01 2.45
N VAL A 131 -5.69 1.32 2.51
CA VAL A 131 -6.89 1.98 3.08
C VAL A 131 -7.69 2.77 2.03
N SER A 132 -7.32 2.65 0.77
CA SER A 132 -8.02 3.37 -0.32
C SER A 132 -8.81 2.48 -1.26
#